data_de1a42ffbe60b4f705b639d3cd774465
#
_entry.id   de1a42ffbe60b4f705b639d3cd774465
#
_cell.length_a   1.000
_cell.length_b   1.000
_cell.length_c   1.000
_cell.angle_alpha   90.00
_cell.angle_beta   90.00
_cell.angle_gamma   90.00
#
_symmetry.space_group_name_H-M   'P 1'
#
loop_
_entity.id
_entity.type
_entity.pdbx_description
1 polymer ?
#
loop_
_entity_poly.entity_id
_entity_poly.type
_entity_poly.pdbx_seq_one_letter_code
_entity_poly.pdbx_strand_id
1 'polypeptide(L)'
;MMRLPWFQFHAPTSVAEAARILAGEGPRGMLIAGGTDLLPNMKRRQQTPATLISLSRVEGLKKIANGSGLVLGAGLTLTGVVNAQAVREQYRGLWQAAAQVASPQLRNMGTLGGNLCLDTRCNYYXXXXXXXXXXXXXXXXXXXXXXXXXXXXXXXXAGSPPPASAASRCLRPTRRRL
;
A
#
# COMPACT_ATOMS: atom_id res chain seq x y z
N MET A 1 -11.58 6.64 -22.38
CA MET A 1 -11.54 5.91 -21.09
C MET A 1 -10.50 4.79 -21.18
N MET A 2 -9.59 4.69 -20.23
CA MET A 2 -8.56 3.64 -20.22
C MET A 2 -9.14 2.35 -19.65
N ARG A 3 -9.20 1.31 -20.49
CA ARG A 3 -9.74 0.01 -20.09
C ARG A 3 -8.67 -0.80 -19.36
N LEU A 4 -9.12 -1.58 -18.39
CA LEU A 4 -8.25 -2.56 -17.73
C LEU A 4 -7.88 -3.67 -18.73
N PRO A 5 -6.67 -4.24 -18.61
CA PRO A 5 -6.38 -5.48 -19.35
C PRO A 5 -7.28 -6.62 -18.87
N TRP A 6 -7.41 -7.67 -19.67
CA TRP A 6 -8.14 -8.86 -19.26
C TRP A 6 -7.38 -9.58 -18.15
N PHE A 7 -8.12 -10.09 -17.17
CA PHE A 7 -7.54 -10.84 -16.05
C PHE A 7 -8.58 -11.81 -15.50
N GLN A 8 -8.12 -12.86 -14.87
CA GLN A 8 -8.95 -13.73 -14.04
C GLN A 8 -9.02 -13.13 -12.63
N PHE A 9 -10.15 -13.32 -11.95
CA PHE A 9 -10.37 -12.71 -10.63
C PHE A 9 -10.76 -13.78 -9.62
N HIS A 10 -10.01 -13.86 -8.53
CA HIS A 10 -10.27 -14.74 -7.41
C HIS A 10 -10.48 -13.92 -6.14
N ALA A 11 -11.42 -14.35 -5.30
CA ALA A 11 -11.73 -13.67 -4.05
C ALA A 11 -11.75 -14.69 -2.89
N PRO A 12 -10.58 -15.22 -2.52
CA PRO A 12 -10.48 -16.20 -1.45
C PRO A 12 -10.93 -15.59 -0.11
N THR A 13 -11.34 -16.48 0.80
CA THR A 13 -11.80 -16.09 2.13
C THR A 13 -10.74 -16.30 3.22
N SER A 14 -9.63 -16.96 2.86
CA SER A 14 -8.54 -17.19 3.81
C SER A 14 -7.19 -16.82 3.21
N VAL A 15 -6.24 -16.51 4.09
CA VAL A 15 -4.87 -16.22 3.70
C VAL A 15 -4.21 -17.42 3.03
N ALA A 16 -4.47 -18.62 3.56
CA ALA A 16 -3.88 -19.84 3.02
C ALA A 16 -4.35 -20.08 1.58
N GLU A 17 -5.64 -19.87 1.32
CA GLU A 17 -6.19 -20.01 -0.02
C GLU A 17 -5.59 -18.99 -0.98
N ALA A 18 -5.49 -17.72 -0.55
CA ALA A 18 -4.88 -16.66 -1.35
C ALA A 18 -3.42 -16.99 -1.70
N ALA A 19 -2.67 -17.49 -0.71
CA ALA A 19 -1.27 -17.86 -0.91
C ALA A 19 -1.13 -19.03 -1.89
N ARG A 20 -2.02 -20.02 -1.78
CA ARG A 20 -2.01 -21.18 -2.67
C ARG A 20 -2.27 -20.76 -4.12
N ILE A 21 -3.26 -19.91 -4.34
CA ILE A 21 -3.57 -19.40 -5.69
C ILE A 21 -2.38 -18.61 -6.22
N LEU A 22 -1.82 -17.72 -5.39
CA LEU A 22 -0.69 -16.89 -5.81
C LEU A 22 0.53 -17.74 -6.17
N ALA A 23 0.81 -18.78 -5.38
CA ALA A 23 1.93 -19.68 -5.66
C ALA A 23 1.72 -20.43 -6.98
N GLY A 24 0.48 -20.84 -7.28
CA GLY A 24 0.17 -21.50 -8.54
C GLY A 24 0.29 -20.59 -9.76
N GLU A 25 -0.07 -19.32 -9.61
CA GLU A 25 0.01 -18.35 -10.71
C GLU A 25 1.42 -17.78 -10.89
N GLY A 26 2.24 -17.82 -9.85
CA GLY A 26 3.60 -17.30 -9.89
C GLY A 26 3.63 -15.83 -10.30
N PRO A 27 4.51 -15.44 -11.22
CA PRO A 27 4.67 -14.02 -11.59
C PRO A 27 3.47 -13.45 -12.36
N ARG A 28 2.53 -14.28 -12.80
CA ARG A 28 1.33 -13.80 -13.49
C ARG A 28 0.24 -13.37 -12.53
N GLY A 29 0.34 -13.76 -11.25
CA GLY A 29 -0.64 -13.42 -10.23
C GLY A 29 -0.26 -12.17 -9.46
N MET A 30 -1.24 -11.35 -9.09
CA MET A 30 -1.03 -10.21 -8.18
C MET A 30 -2.14 -10.12 -7.16
N LEU A 31 -1.74 -9.76 -5.93
CA LEU A 31 -2.70 -9.50 -4.87
C LEU A 31 -3.31 -8.11 -5.05
N ILE A 32 -4.60 -8.02 -4.81
CA ILE A 32 -5.31 -6.73 -4.77
C ILE A 32 -6.04 -6.59 -3.43
N ALA A 33 -5.75 -5.52 -2.72
CA ALA A 33 -6.47 -5.15 -1.50
C ALA A 33 -7.46 -4.01 -1.84
N GLY A 34 -7.11 -2.77 -1.55
CA GLY A 34 -7.97 -1.64 -1.88
C GLY A 34 -7.95 -1.22 -3.35
N GLY A 35 -6.97 -1.66 -4.12
CA GLY A 35 -6.86 -1.38 -5.55
C GLY A 35 -6.45 0.03 -5.92
N THR A 36 -6.24 0.91 -4.96
CA THR A 36 -5.99 2.34 -5.20
C THR A 36 -4.66 2.62 -5.91
N ASP A 37 -3.73 1.68 -5.90
CA ASP A 37 -2.50 1.77 -6.67
C ASP A 37 -2.51 0.84 -7.88
N LEU A 38 -2.90 -0.41 -7.69
CA LEU A 38 -2.80 -1.43 -8.74
C LEU A 38 -3.71 -1.11 -9.93
N LEU A 39 -4.97 -0.71 -9.69
CA LEU A 39 -5.90 -0.46 -10.80
C LEU A 39 -5.45 0.70 -11.70
N PRO A 40 -4.99 1.84 -11.16
CA PRO A 40 -4.40 2.88 -12.01
C PRO A 40 -3.19 2.41 -12.81
N ASN A 41 -2.33 1.58 -12.21
CA ASN A 41 -1.17 1.02 -12.92
C ASN A 41 -1.58 0.08 -14.03
N MET A 42 -2.61 -0.72 -13.80
CA MET A 42 -3.17 -1.61 -14.84
C MET A 42 -3.77 -0.80 -15.98
N LYS A 43 -4.48 0.30 -15.68
CA LYS A 43 -5.04 1.18 -16.71
C LYS A 43 -3.94 1.79 -17.59
N ARG A 44 -2.78 2.10 -16.99
CA ARG A 44 -1.62 2.63 -17.71
C ARG A 44 -0.76 1.55 -18.35
N ARG A 45 -1.16 0.28 -18.21
CA ARG A 45 -0.39 -0.88 -18.72
C ARG A 45 1.02 -1.00 -18.12
N GLN A 46 1.22 -0.44 -16.95
CA GLN A 46 2.48 -0.59 -16.21
C GLN A 46 2.55 -1.93 -15.49
N GLN A 47 1.38 -2.46 -15.12
CA GLN A 47 1.23 -3.79 -14.53
C GLN A 47 0.08 -4.47 -15.24
N THR A 48 0.33 -5.66 -15.77
CA THR A 48 -0.66 -6.41 -16.53
C THR A 48 -0.74 -7.85 -16.05
N PRO A 49 -1.13 -8.06 -14.77
CA PRO A 49 -1.25 -9.43 -14.28
C PRO A 49 -2.34 -10.19 -15.03
N ALA A 50 -2.13 -11.48 -15.24
CA ALA A 50 -3.15 -12.36 -15.81
C ALA A 50 -4.22 -12.72 -14.77
N THR A 51 -3.84 -12.71 -13.48
CA THR A 51 -4.73 -13.12 -12.39
C THR A 51 -4.66 -12.12 -11.23
N LEU A 52 -5.82 -11.66 -10.77
CA LEU A 52 -5.95 -10.83 -9.57
C LEU A 52 -6.57 -11.64 -8.44
N ILE A 53 -5.94 -11.59 -7.27
CA ILE A 53 -6.38 -12.30 -6.08
C ILE A 53 -6.77 -11.26 -5.04
N SER A 54 -8.06 -11.13 -4.78
CA SER A 54 -8.60 -10.09 -3.89
C SER A 54 -8.52 -10.53 -2.43
N LEU A 55 -7.94 -9.67 -1.60
CA LEU A 55 -7.89 -9.91 -0.15
C LEU A 55 -9.09 -9.32 0.58
N SER A 56 -10.05 -8.76 -0.15
CA SER A 56 -11.18 -8.02 0.45
C SER A 56 -12.09 -8.91 1.31
N ARG A 57 -12.14 -10.23 1.02
CA ARG A 57 -12.99 -11.17 1.75
C ARG A 57 -12.27 -11.90 2.86
N VAL A 58 -10.99 -11.60 3.10
CA VAL A 58 -10.20 -12.26 4.14
C VAL A 58 -10.39 -11.50 5.47
N GLU A 59 -11.41 -11.90 6.22
CA GLU A 59 -11.78 -11.18 7.45
C GLU A 59 -10.67 -11.20 8.51
N GLY A 60 -9.84 -12.26 8.53
CA GLY A 60 -8.71 -12.31 9.45
C GLY A 60 -7.73 -11.17 9.31
N LEU A 61 -7.67 -10.54 8.12
CA LEU A 61 -6.79 -9.40 7.88
C LEU A 61 -7.39 -8.05 8.32
N LYS A 62 -8.62 -8.02 8.83
CA LYS A 62 -9.30 -6.76 9.16
C LYS A 62 -9.40 -6.49 10.66
N LYS A 63 -8.80 -7.34 11.47
CA LYS A 63 -8.96 -7.28 12.92
C LYS A 63 -8.06 -6.23 13.55
N ILE A 64 -8.53 -5.64 14.63
CA ILE A 64 -7.74 -4.80 15.53
C ILE A 64 -7.76 -5.50 16.89
N ALA A 65 -6.59 -5.74 17.46
CA ALA A 65 -6.46 -6.28 18.80
C ALA A 65 -5.53 -5.39 19.61
N ASN A 66 -5.91 -5.13 20.85
CA ASN A 66 -5.15 -4.31 21.77
C ASN A 66 -4.97 -5.12 23.06
N GLY A 67 -3.76 -5.55 23.32
CA GLY A 67 -3.41 -6.35 24.49
C GLY A 67 -2.04 -5.93 24.99
N SER A 68 -1.07 -6.83 24.93
CA SER A 68 0.32 -6.50 25.25
C SER A 68 0.93 -5.51 24.25
N GLY A 69 0.19 -5.20 23.17
CA GLY A 69 0.56 -4.24 22.14
C GLY A 69 -0.56 -4.17 21.13
N LEU A 70 -0.45 -3.21 20.24
CA LEU A 70 -1.47 -2.98 19.20
C LEU A 70 -1.19 -3.84 17.96
N VAL A 71 -2.12 -4.72 17.63
CA VAL A 71 -2.07 -5.54 16.42
C VAL A 71 -3.11 -5.00 15.45
N LEU A 72 -2.65 -4.61 14.27
CA LEU A 72 -3.51 -4.07 13.21
C LEU A 72 -3.45 -5.00 12.00
N GLY A 73 -4.60 -5.46 11.57
CA GLY A 73 -4.71 -6.31 10.39
C GLY A 73 -4.34 -5.56 9.11
N ALA A 74 -3.64 -6.24 8.22
CA ALA A 74 -3.16 -5.65 6.97
C ALA A 74 -4.29 -5.20 6.03
N GLY A 75 -5.47 -5.80 6.16
CA GLY A 75 -6.65 -5.46 5.36
C GLY A 75 -7.48 -4.29 5.88
N LEU A 76 -7.10 -3.73 7.05
CA LEU A 76 -7.77 -2.54 7.56
C LEU A 76 -7.57 -1.37 6.60
N THR A 77 -8.64 -0.64 6.33
CA THR A 77 -8.51 0.60 5.54
C THR A 77 -7.78 1.66 6.37
N LEU A 78 -7.15 2.61 5.69
CA LEU A 78 -6.50 3.72 6.38
C LEU A 78 -7.51 4.54 7.21
N THR A 79 -8.74 4.69 6.71
CA THR A 79 -9.82 5.31 7.47
C THR A 79 -10.14 4.50 8.73
N GLY A 80 -10.16 3.17 8.61
CA GLY A 80 -10.37 2.29 9.76
C GLY A 80 -9.29 2.48 10.83
N VAL A 81 -8.04 2.61 10.39
CA VAL A 81 -6.91 2.88 11.31
C VAL A 81 -7.08 4.24 12.00
N VAL A 82 -7.44 5.27 11.23
CA VAL A 82 -7.64 6.64 11.77
C VAL A 82 -8.78 6.69 12.79
N ASN A 83 -9.84 5.91 12.54
CA ASN A 83 -11.01 5.90 13.42
C ASN A 83 -10.86 4.99 14.64
N ALA A 84 -9.81 4.15 14.68
CA ALA A 84 -9.59 3.27 15.81
C ALA A 84 -9.17 4.08 17.04
N GLN A 85 -9.94 3.96 18.11
CA GLN A 85 -9.71 4.72 19.35
C GLN A 85 -8.32 4.44 19.92
N ALA A 86 -7.90 3.19 19.98
CA ALA A 86 -6.59 2.80 20.50
C ALA A 86 -5.44 3.47 19.71
N VAL A 87 -5.60 3.59 18.38
CA VAL A 87 -4.60 4.25 17.54
C VAL A 87 -4.57 5.74 17.83
N ARG A 88 -5.74 6.35 17.96
CA ARG A 88 -5.87 7.79 18.18
C ARG A 88 -5.27 8.22 19.52
N GLU A 89 -5.51 7.43 20.56
CA GLU A 89 -5.09 7.78 21.93
C GLU A 89 -3.67 7.39 22.24
N GLN A 90 -3.26 6.19 21.83
CA GLN A 90 -1.99 5.59 22.28
C GLN A 90 -0.88 5.67 21.23
N TYR A 91 -1.24 5.80 19.95
CA TYR A 91 -0.26 5.77 18.85
C TYR A 91 -0.43 6.98 17.94
N ARG A 92 -0.30 8.15 18.53
CA ARG A 92 -0.62 9.43 17.89
C ARG A 92 0.17 9.66 16.60
N GLY A 93 1.44 9.24 16.56
CA GLY A 93 2.25 9.35 15.33
C GLY A 93 1.70 8.50 14.19
N LEU A 94 1.23 7.29 14.50
CA LEU A 94 0.59 6.42 13.51
C LEU A 94 -0.73 7.04 13.03
N TRP A 95 -1.52 7.56 13.95
CA TRP A 95 -2.78 8.24 13.64
C TRP A 95 -2.54 9.41 12.67
N GLN A 96 -1.59 10.28 13.00
CA GLN A 96 -1.25 11.45 12.16
C GLN A 96 -0.77 11.01 10.78
N ALA A 97 0.10 10.01 10.73
CA ALA A 97 0.64 9.51 9.47
C ALA A 97 -0.48 8.94 8.58
N ALA A 98 -1.36 8.10 9.16
CA ALA A 98 -2.46 7.50 8.41
C ALA A 98 -3.46 8.57 7.91
N ALA A 99 -3.74 9.58 8.75
CA ALA A 99 -4.69 10.64 8.41
C ALA A 99 -4.21 11.51 7.25
N GLN A 100 -2.89 11.57 7.01
CA GLN A 100 -2.32 12.41 5.95
C GLN A 100 -2.06 11.66 4.63
N VAL A 101 -2.37 10.36 4.57
CA VAL A 101 -2.17 9.62 3.33
C VAL A 101 -3.24 10.03 2.30
N ALA A 102 -2.79 10.49 1.14
CA ALA A 102 -3.62 10.78 -0.03
C ALA A 102 -4.87 11.62 0.31
N SER A 103 -6.03 11.21 -0.22
CA SER A 103 -7.32 11.88 0.02
C SER A 103 -8.23 10.99 0.88
N PRO A 104 -9.29 11.56 1.48
CA PRO A 104 -10.24 10.74 2.24
C PRO A 104 -10.83 9.59 1.43
N GLN A 105 -11.17 9.83 0.17
CA GLN A 105 -11.72 8.79 -0.70
C GLN A 105 -10.74 7.63 -0.88
N LEU A 106 -9.45 7.95 -1.06
CA LEU A 106 -8.42 6.93 -1.21
C LEU A 106 -8.20 6.18 0.12
N ARG A 107 -8.26 6.88 1.26
CA ARG A 107 -8.12 6.24 2.57
C ARG A 107 -9.27 5.28 2.88
N ASN A 108 -10.47 5.54 2.33
CA ASN A 108 -11.61 4.65 2.52
C ASN A 108 -11.42 3.30 1.83
N MET A 109 -10.58 3.25 0.82
CA MET A 109 -10.31 2.01 0.04
C MET A 109 -8.91 1.46 0.29
N GLY A 110 -7.92 2.33 0.41
CA GLY A 110 -6.53 1.92 0.61
C GLY A 110 -6.36 1.25 1.95
N THR A 111 -5.67 0.09 1.95
CA THR A 111 -5.47 -0.68 3.17
C THR A 111 -4.10 -0.42 3.78
N LEU A 112 -3.99 -0.74 5.07
CA LEU A 112 -2.73 -0.60 5.80
C LEU A 112 -1.62 -1.42 5.15
N GLY A 113 -1.88 -2.70 4.90
CA GLY A 113 -0.90 -3.60 4.27
C GLY A 113 -0.53 -3.16 2.87
N GLY A 114 -1.53 -2.80 2.05
CA GLY A 114 -1.28 -2.30 0.71
C GLY A 114 -0.42 -1.05 0.72
N ASN A 115 -0.66 -0.15 1.69
CA ASN A 115 0.13 1.08 1.81
C ASN A 115 1.57 0.79 2.27
N LEU A 116 1.75 -0.19 3.17
CA LEU A 116 3.09 -0.56 3.63
C LEU A 116 3.91 -1.27 2.55
N CYS A 117 3.24 -2.06 1.73
CA CYS A 117 3.89 -2.84 0.66
C CYS A 117 3.97 -2.06 -0.67
N LEU A 118 3.60 -0.77 -0.66
CA LEU A 118 3.57 0.04 -1.87
C LEU A 118 4.98 0.27 -2.42
N ASP A 119 5.18 -0.06 -3.71
CA ASP A 119 6.39 0.33 -4.43
C ASP A 119 6.21 1.79 -4.87
N THR A 120 6.79 2.69 -4.11
CA THR A 120 6.53 4.13 -4.24
C THR A 120 7.06 4.69 -5.57
N ARG A 121 6.20 5.34 -6.32
CA ARG A 121 6.49 5.92 -7.64
C ARG A 121 6.40 7.44 -7.64
N CYS A 122 6.44 8.05 -6.49
CA CYS A 122 6.31 9.51 -6.34
C CYS A 122 7.61 10.19 -6.79
N ASN A 123 7.51 11.12 -7.72
CA ASN A 123 8.68 11.87 -8.23
C ASN A 123 9.38 12.64 -7.10
N TYR A 124 8.62 13.13 -6.15
CA TYR A 124 9.19 13.82 -4.97
C TYR A 124 9.96 12.84 -4.07
N TYR A 125 9.52 11.67 -3.94
CA TYR A 125 10.20 10.64 -3.16
C TYR A 125 11.45 10.12 -3.85
N UNK A 126 11.24 10.00 -4.91
CA UNK A 126 12.27 9.52 -5.72
C UNK A 126 13.37 10.47 -5.99
N UNK A 127 13.04 11.36 -6.12
CA UNK A 127 13.94 12.34 -6.39
C UNK A 127 14.70 12.76 -5.18
N UNK A 128 14.49 12.06 -4.43
CA UNK A 128 15.18 12.38 -3.42
C UNK A 128 14.86 13.64 -2.83
N UNK A 129 14.13 13.76 -3.26
CA UNK A 129 13.68 14.85 -2.76
C UNK A 129 13.49 14.65 -1.38
N UNK A 130 14.25 14.49 -1.09
CA UNK A 130 14.28 14.19 0.21
C UNK A 130 13.59 15.08 1.04
N UNK A 131 13.81 15.91 0.62
CA UNK A 131 13.26 16.97 1.24
C UNK A 131 11.82 16.96 1.19
N UNK A 132 11.65 16.70 0.36
CA UNK A 132 10.36 16.66 0.14
C UNK A 132 9.74 15.62 0.90
N UNK A 133 10.43 14.98 0.88
CA UNK A 133 9.92 13.98 1.57
C UNK A 133 9.52 14.30 2.90
N UNK A 134 10.14 14.88 3.11
CA UNK A 134 9.83 15.20 4.31
C UNK A 134 8.57 15.88 4.45
N UNK A 135 8.65 16.40 3.78
CA UNK A 135 7.62 17.16 3.97
C UNK A 135 6.42 16.64 3.46
N UNK A 136 6.64 16.46 2.66
CA UNK A 136 5.64 16.24 2.13
C UNK A 136 5.38 15.00 2.10
N UNK A 137 6.24 14.57 2.34
CA UNK A 137 6.08 13.74 2.23
C UNK A 137 5.27 13.14 2.60
N UNK A 138 5.19 13.57 3.40
CA UNK A 138 4.53 13.12 3.82
C UNK A 138 3.58 12.76 3.18
N UNK A 139 3.47 13.39 2.90
CA UNK A 139 2.46 13.20 2.49
C UNK A 139 2.38 12.45 1.40
N UNK A 140 2.65 12.90 0.95
CA UNK A 140 2.37 12.51 -0.03
C UNK A 140 2.94 11.41 -0.43
N UNK A 141 3.81 11.62 -0.46
CA UNK A 141 4.20 11.07 -0.85
C UNK A 141 4.35 10.22 -0.49
N UNK A 142 4.50 10.27 0.24
CA UNK A 142 4.63 9.59 0.66
C UNK A 142 3.84 8.91 0.86
N UNK A 143 3.23 9.12 0.44
CA UNK A 143 2.52 8.73 0.56
C UNK A 143 2.54 7.74 0.60
N UNK A 144 2.86 7.41 -0.18
CA UNK A 144 2.86 6.49 -0.23
C UNK A 144 3.56 5.89 0.60
N UNK A 145 4.30 6.08 0.40
CA UNK A 145 4.99 5.55 1.00
C UNK A 145 5.12 5.84 2.20
N UNK A 146 5.10 6.63 2.06
CA UNK A 146 5.32 7.06 3.02
C UNK A 146 4.40 6.98 3.88
N UNK A 147 3.78 6.92 3.32
CA UNK A 147 2.90 6.89 3.87
C UNK A 147 2.76 5.91 4.45
N UNK A 148 3.23 5.32 3.88
CA UNK A 148 3.09 4.45 4.22
C UNK A 148 3.55 4.21 5.26
N UNK A 149 4.33 4.65 5.19
CA UNK A 149 4.85 4.50 6.01
C UNK A 149 4.39 4.99 6.99
N UNK A 150 4.16 5.61 6.62
CA UNK A 150 3.71 6.22 7.34
C UNK A 150 2.79 5.80 7.93
N UNK A 151 2.48 5.32 7.36
CA UNK A 151 1.69 4.98 7.79
C UNK A 151 1.97 4.20 8.48
N UNK A 152 2.55 3.66 8.37
CA UNK A 152 2.68 3.11 8.89
C UNK A 152 3.48 3.18 9.43
N UNK A 153 4.15 3.55 9.25
CA UNK A 153 4.79 3.56 9.67
C UNK A 153 5.12 4.26 10.02
N UNK A 154 4.73 4.91 10.17
CA UNK A 154 4.90 5.49 10.40
C UNK A 154 5.55 5.62 10.92
N UNK A 155 5.65 5.31 11.47
CA UNK A 155 6.27 5.33 12.05
C UNK A 155 7.39 5.17 12.00
N UNK A 156 7.41 4.57 11.56
CA UNK A 156 8.31 4.26 11.72
C UNK A 156 9.32 4.81 11.34
N UNK A 157 9.10 5.00 10.78
CA UNK A 157 9.96 5.31 10.52
C UNK A 157 10.56 6.38 10.36
N ALA A 158 10.76 6.85 11.42
CA ALA A 158 11.46 8.10 11.52
C ALA A 158 12.94 7.92 11.22
N GLY A 159 13.34 8.29 10.12
CA GLY A 159 14.69 8.77 10.01
C GLY A 159 15.72 8.05 9.19
N SER A 160 15.48 6.91 8.67
CA SER A 160 16.49 6.37 7.76
C SER A 160 16.02 6.55 6.32
N PRO A 161 16.85 7.16 5.47
CA PRO A 161 16.53 7.18 4.05
C PRO A 161 16.51 5.74 3.52
N PRO A 162 15.64 5.45 2.56
CA PRO A 162 15.64 4.12 1.96
C PRO A 162 17.02 3.87 1.34
N PRO A 163 17.45 2.61 1.36
CA PRO A 163 18.72 2.28 0.75
C PRO A 163 18.72 2.67 -0.74
N ALA A 164 19.89 3.00 -1.25
CA ALA A 164 20.06 3.47 -2.63
C ALA A 164 19.47 2.50 -3.66
N SER A 165 19.42 1.22 -3.35
CA SER A 165 18.83 0.19 -4.20
C SER A 165 17.32 0.36 -4.39
N ALA A 166 16.63 0.92 -3.39
CA ALA A 166 15.17 1.16 -3.50
C ALA A 166 14.87 2.40 -4.36
N ALA A 167 15.73 3.42 -4.25
CA ALA A 167 15.59 4.62 -5.07
C ALA A 167 15.82 4.32 -6.54
N SER A 168 16.75 3.42 -6.86
CA SER A 168 17.04 3.04 -8.25
C SER A 168 15.92 2.25 -8.90
N ARG A 169 15.10 1.56 -8.12
CA ARG A 169 13.95 0.83 -8.68
C ARG A 169 12.82 1.75 -9.12
N CYS A 170 12.64 2.89 -8.44
CA CYS A 170 11.62 3.85 -8.83
C CYS A 170 11.98 4.61 -10.12
N LEU A 171 13.27 4.61 -10.48
CA LEU A 171 13.76 5.39 -11.61
C LEU A 171 14.03 4.56 -12.87
N ARG A 172 13.82 3.24 -12.82
CA ARG A 172 14.00 2.44 -14.04
C ARG A 172 12.81 2.69 -14.99
N PRO A 173 13.04 3.38 -16.09
CA PRO A 173 12.05 3.35 -17.16
C PRO A 173 11.96 1.91 -17.64
N THR A 174 10.76 1.40 -17.68
CA THR A 174 10.52 0.15 -18.41
C THR A 174 10.96 0.38 -19.85
N ARG A 175 12.13 -0.12 -20.20
CA ARG A 175 12.52 -0.16 -21.62
C ARG A 175 11.53 -1.04 -22.33
N ARG A 176 10.58 -0.42 -22.99
CA ARG A 176 9.80 -1.11 -23.98
C ARG A 176 10.76 -1.48 -25.11
N ARG A 177 10.97 -2.76 -25.32
CA ARG A 177 11.49 -3.20 -26.59
C ARG A 177 10.38 -2.94 -27.62
N LEU A 178 10.71 -2.14 -28.61
CA LEU A 178 9.90 -2.02 -29.82
C LEU A 178 9.90 -3.36 -30.53
#